data_a0098979379733e4c870ceddaa083262
#
_entry.id   a0098979379733e4c870ceddaa083262
#
_cell.length_a   1.000
_cell.length_b   1.000
_cell.length_c   1.000
_cell.angle_alpha   90.00
_cell.angle_beta   90.00
_cell.angle_gamma   90.00
#
_symmetry.space_group_name_H-M   'P 1'
#
loop_
_entity.id
_entity.type
_entity.pdbx_description
1 polymer ?
#
loop_
_entity_poly.entity_id
_entity_poly.type
_entity_poly.pdbx_seq_one_letter_code
_entity_poly.pdbx_strand_id
1 'polypeptide(L)'
;MSTQDFKLISTHPIKKSDLGFHGNLFGGKLLAWLDAAGAAFASQVCDTPRMVTLKIDECLFKRVSKEGQLLKIYGKVHAFGNTSVTLLLECRAHNVYTGRQTSVLTTNIKFVRIDENGDAIPISDRVKNKLNQNKDE
;
A
#
# COMPACT_ATOMS: atom_id res chain seq x y z
N MET A 1 14.61 -8.69 -6.78
CA MET A 1 14.24 -7.34 -6.32
C MET A 1 14.58 -7.21 -4.84
N SER A 2 15.31 -6.17 -4.50
CA SER A 2 15.72 -5.98 -3.12
C SER A 2 14.56 -5.53 -2.24
N THR A 3 14.40 -6.15 -1.06
CA THR A 3 13.43 -5.72 -0.05
C THR A 3 13.76 -4.35 0.53
N GLN A 4 14.98 -3.83 0.26
CA GLN A 4 15.43 -2.53 0.75
C GLN A 4 14.61 -1.37 0.20
N ASP A 5 13.99 -1.56 -0.98
CA ASP A 5 13.18 -0.51 -1.60
C ASP A 5 11.80 -0.37 -0.98
N PHE A 6 11.33 -1.40 -0.28
CA PHE A 6 10.04 -1.36 0.39
C PHE A 6 10.14 -0.58 1.69
N LYS A 7 9.15 0.28 1.92
CA LYS A 7 9.02 1.01 3.18
C LYS A 7 7.83 0.49 3.94
N LEU A 8 7.98 0.37 5.25
CA LEU A 8 6.84 0.04 6.12
C LEU A 8 5.92 1.26 6.18
N ILE A 9 4.68 1.07 5.74
CA ILE A 9 3.69 2.15 5.71
C ILE A 9 2.83 2.13 6.96
N SER A 10 2.32 0.93 7.32
CA SER A 10 1.41 0.82 8.47
C SER A 10 1.49 -0.57 9.09
N THR A 11 1.13 -0.63 10.37
CA THR A 11 1.09 -1.87 11.14
C THR A 11 -0.25 -1.93 11.86
N HIS A 12 -0.94 -3.04 11.71
CA HIS A 12 -2.28 -3.24 12.28
C HIS A 12 -2.32 -4.49 13.15
N PRO A 13 -2.53 -4.37 14.45
CA PRO A 13 -2.79 -5.56 15.27
C PRO A 13 -4.10 -6.19 14.82
N ILE A 14 -4.09 -7.49 14.59
CA ILE A 14 -5.31 -8.19 14.18
C ILE A 14 -6.08 -8.56 15.44
N LYS A 15 -7.22 -7.90 15.62
CA LYS A 15 -8.10 -8.09 16.78
C LYS A 15 -9.24 -9.03 16.41
N LYS A 16 -9.89 -9.55 17.44
CA LYS A 16 -11.05 -10.43 17.26
C LYS A 16 -12.12 -9.79 16.40
N SER A 17 -12.33 -8.47 16.53
CA SER A 17 -13.32 -7.73 15.74
C SER A 17 -12.96 -7.61 14.26
N ASP A 18 -11.71 -7.93 13.89
CA ASP A 18 -11.24 -7.88 12.50
C ASP A 18 -11.45 -9.21 11.76
N LEU A 19 -11.89 -10.24 12.46
CA LEU A 19 -12.02 -11.57 11.89
C LEU A 19 -13.34 -11.71 11.13
N GLY A 20 -13.29 -12.49 10.05
CA GLY A 20 -14.46 -12.82 9.29
C GLY A 20 -15.16 -14.06 9.81
N PHE A 21 -16.16 -14.50 9.07
CA PHE A 21 -16.99 -15.64 9.40
C PHE A 21 -16.17 -16.92 9.62
N HIS A 22 -15.05 -17.06 8.91
CA HIS A 22 -14.18 -18.24 8.99
C HIS A 22 -13.14 -18.18 10.12
N GLY A 23 -13.14 -17.10 10.92
CA GLY A 23 -12.20 -17.00 12.05
C GLY A 23 -10.82 -16.46 11.72
N ASN A 24 -10.59 -16.05 10.47
CA ASN A 24 -9.35 -15.39 10.05
C ASN A 24 -9.64 -13.93 9.70
N LEU A 25 -8.59 -13.14 9.51
CA LEU A 25 -8.73 -11.74 9.11
C LEU A 25 -9.68 -11.64 7.91
N PHE A 26 -10.70 -10.80 8.02
CA PHE A 26 -11.67 -10.58 6.96
C PHE A 26 -11.00 -9.90 5.77
N GLY A 27 -11.19 -10.46 4.56
CA GLY A 27 -10.56 -9.94 3.34
C GLY A 27 -10.90 -8.50 3.05
N GLY A 28 -12.16 -8.10 3.27
CA GLY A 28 -12.58 -6.72 3.10
C GLY A 28 -11.89 -5.75 4.06
N LYS A 29 -11.59 -6.22 5.28
CA LYS A 29 -10.85 -5.43 6.26
C LYS A 29 -9.41 -5.21 5.78
N LEU A 30 -8.77 -6.27 5.30
CA LEU A 30 -7.43 -6.20 4.74
C LEU A 30 -7.38 -5.23 3.57
N LEU A 31 -8.35 -5.31 2.65
CA LEU A 31 -8.42 -4.42 1.51
C LEU A 31 -8.62 -2.96 1.93
N ALA A 32 -9.43 -2.71 2.96
CA ALA A 32 -9.61 -1.35 3.49
C ALA A 32 -8.30 -0.80 4.04
N TRP A 33 -7.58 -1.58 4.82
CA TRP A 33 -6.27 -1.18 5.34
C TRP A 33 -5.26 -0.93 4.21
N LEU A 34 -5.27 -1.81 3.21
CA LEU A 34 -4.38 -1.71 2.06
C LEU A 34 -4.62 -0.44 1.26
N ASP A 35 -5.88 -0.15 0.97
CA ASP A 35 -6.25 1.04 0.20
C ASP A 35 -5.91 2.32 0.98
N ALA A 36 -6.20 2.34 2.28
CA ALA A 36 -5.88 3.48 3.14
C ALA A 36 -4.36 3.71 3.22
N ALA A 37 -3.59 2.64 3.39
CA ALA A 37 -2.13 2.73 3.44
C ALA A 37 -1.55 3.22 2.12
N GLY A 38 -2.08 2.69 1.01
CA GLY A 38 -1.67 3.12 -0.32
C GLY A 38 -1.96 4.59 -0.59
N ALA A 39 -3.15 5.04 -0.22
CA ALA A 39 -3.55 6.44 -0.38
C ALA A 39 -2.64 7.38 0.44
N ALA A 40 -2.34 6.99 1.68
CA ALA A 40 -1.44 7.78 2.54
C ALA A 40 -0.04 7.86 1.93
N PHE A 41 0.47 6.74 1.44
CA PHE A 41 1.79 6.69 0.84
C PHE A 41 1.84 7.49 -0.47
N ALA A 42 0.82 7.36 -1.32
CA ALA A 42 0.71 8.14 -2.55
C ALA A 42 0.68 9.64 -2.27
N SER A 43 -0.08 10.06 -1.25
CA SER A 43 -0.16 11.46 -0.85
C SER A 43 1.19 11.98 -0.37
N GLN A 44 1.90 11.18 0.40
CA GLN A 44 3.22 11.52 0.92
C GLN A 44 4.26 11.62 -0.21
N VAL A 45 4.23 10.67 -1.14
CA VAL A 45 5.14 10.65 -2.29
C VAL A 45 4.89 11.83 -3.22
N CYS A 46 3.64 12.15 -3.46
CA CYS A 46 3.23 13.18 -4.44
C CYS A 46 3.04 14.56 -3.84
N ASP A 47 3.26 14.71 -2.52
CA ASP A 47 3.15 15.98 -1.80
C ASP A 47 1.77 16.65 -1.99
N THR A 48 0.72 15.85 -2.00
CA THR A 48 -0.65 16.36 -2.11
C THR A 48 -1.63 15.37 -1.47
N PRO A 49 -2.65 15.86 -0.74
CA PRO A 49 -3.66 14.96 -0.18
C PRO A 49 -4.70 14.51 -1.21
N ARG A 50 -4.65 15.07 -2.42
CA ARG A 50 -5.66 14.81 -3.46
C ARG A 50 -5.23 13.70 -4.40
N MET A 51 -4.93 12.56 -3.81
CA MET A 51 -4.64 11.32 -4.55
C MET A 51 -5.78 10.36 -4.33
N VAL A 52 -6.42 9.92 -5.42
CA VAL A 52 -7.57 9.01 -5.34
C VAL A 52 -7.24 7.69 -6.00
N THR A 53 -7.81 6.62 -5.48
CA THR A 53 -7.63 5.27 -6.01
C THR A 53 -8.32 5.18 -7.37
N LEU A 54 -7.56 4.85 -8.40
CA LEU A 54 -8.10 4.62 -9.73
C LEU A 54 -8.31 3.14 -10.00
N LYS A 55 -7.34 2.31 -9.61
CA LYS A 55 -7.35 0.90 -9.99
C LYS A 55 -6.55 0.09 -8.99
N ILE A 56 -7.13 -1.02 -8.56
CA ILE A 56 -6.43 -2.04 -7.79
C ILE A 56 -6.30 -3.25 -8.70
N ASP A 57 -5.08 -3.74 -8.89
CA ASP A 57 -4.83 -4.91 -9.71
C ASP A 57 -5.27 -6.17 -8.99
N GLU A 58 -5.07 -7.31 -9.61
CA GLU A 58 -5.46 -8.60 -9.05
C GLU A 58 -4.93 -8.78 -7.63
N CYS A 59 -5.80 -9.19 -6.73
CA CYS A 59 -5.46 -9.47 -5.34
C CYS A 59 -5.64 -10.94 -5.05
N LEU A 60 -4.52 -11.65 -4.91
CA LEU A 60 -4.53 -13.06 -4.51
C LEU A 60 -4.17 -13.16 -3.04
N PHE A 61 -5.10 -13.65 -2.24
CA PHE A 61 -4.90 -13.86 -0.81
C PHE A 61 -4.18 -15.19 -0.62
N LYS A 62 -2.86 -15.16 -0.61
CA LYS A 62 -2.03 -16.36 -0.62
C LYS A 62 -2.05 -17.11 0.70
N ARG A 63 -2.30 -16.38 1.79
CA ARG A 63 -2.31 -16.94 3.14
C ARG A 63 -3.35 -16.24 3.98
N VAL A 64 -3.85 -16.94 4.99
CA VAL A 64 -4.75 -16.35 5.97
C VAL A 64 -3.94 -15.67 7.07
N SER A 65 -4.51 -14.66 7.70
CA SER A 65 -3.92 -13.98 8.85
C SER A 65 -4.82 -14.19 10.06
N LYS A 66 -4.21 -14.31 11.22
CA LYS A 66 -4.91 -14.73 12.43
C LYS A 66 -4.87 -13.67 13.51
N GLU A 67 -5.83 -13.75 14.43
CA GLU A 67 -5.86 -12.93 15.63
C GLU A 67 -4.51 -13.02 16.36
N GLY A 68 -4.02 -11.87 16.82
CA GLY A 68 -2.76 -11.80 17.54
C GLY A 68 -1.54 -11.56 16.68
N GLN A 69 -1.67 -11.75 15.37
CA GLN A 69 -0.60 -11.35 14.46
C GLN A 69 -0.69 -9.86 14.16
N LEU A 70 0.42 -9.29 13.67
CA LEU A 70 0.43 -7.94 13.15
C LEU A 70 0.38 -8.01 11.64
N LEU A 71 -0.54 -7.26 11.02
CA LEU A 71 -0.53 -7.09 9.58
C LEU A 71 0.28 -5.86 9.25
N LYS A 72 1.37 -6.05 8.53
CA LYS A 72 2.26 -4.97 8.11
C LYS A 72 2.11 -4.74 6.63
N ILE A 73 1.98 -3.48 6.25
CA ILE A 73 1.85 -3.09 4.85
C ILE A 73 3.08 -2.31 4.45
N TYR A 74 3.75 -2.84 3.43
CA TYR A 74 4.96 -2.27 2.84
C TYR A 74 4.63 -1.76 1.45
N GLY A 75 5.32 -0.73 1.01
CA GLY A 75 5.11 -0.20 -0.32
C GLY A 75 6.32 0.47 -0.89
N LYS A 76 6.30 0.59 -2.22
CA LYS A 76 7.29 1.37 -2.96
C LYS A 76 6.67 1.87 -4.25
N VAL A 77 7.26 2.92 -4.81
CA VAL A 77 6.83 3.45 -6.10
C VAL A 77 7.25 2.47 -7.19
N HIS A 78 6.30 2.06 -8.01
CA HIS A 78 6.57 1.20 -9.17
C HIS A 78 6.79 2.03 -10.42
N ALA A 79 5.89 2.99 -10.70
CA ALA A 79 5.97 3.80 -11.90
C ALA A 79 5.12 5.06 -11.79
N PHE A 80 5.52 6.12 -12.51
CA PHE A 80 4.70 7.31 -12.68
C PHE A 80 4.09 7.32 -14.07
N GLY A 81 2.80 7.67 -14.15
CA GLY A 81 2.18 8.15 -15.38
C GLY A 81 2.19 9.67 -15.39
N ASN A 82 1.44 10.26 -16.32
CA ASN A 82 1.34 11.73 -16.35
C ASN A 82 0.57 12.27 -15.14
N THR A 83 -0.61 11.70 -14.87
CA THR A 83 -1.49 12.13 -13.77
C THR A 83 -1.51 11.13 -12.62
N SER A 84 -0.74 10.04 -12.71
CA SER A 84 -0.87 8.90 -11.82
C SER A 84 0.45 8.41 -11.27
N VAL A 85 0.37 7.70 -10.15
CA VAL A 85 1.47 6.91 -9.61
C VAL A 85 0.95 5.51 -9.34
N THR A 86 1.74 4.51 -9.74
CA THR A 86 1.45 3.12 -9.40
C THR A 86 2.38 2.68 -8.28
N LEU A 87 1.78 2.18 -7.21
CA LEU A 87 2.51 1.68 -6.05
C LEU A 87 2.48 0.16 -6.05
N LEU A 88 3.59 -0.45 -5.71
CA LEU A 88 3.63 -1.88 -5.40
C LEU A 88 3.49 -2.00 -3.89
N LEU A 89 2.47 -2.72 -3.45
CA LEU A 89 2.15 -2.90 -2.03
C LEU A 89 2.21 -4.36 -1.66
N GLU A 90 2.76 -4.64 -0.49
CA GLU A 90 2.84 -5.99 0.04
C GLU A 90 2.34 -6.01 1.47
N CYS A 91 1.42 -6.94 1.75
CA CYS A 91 0.93 -7.20 3.10
C CYS A 91 1.63 -8.43 3.65
N ARG A 92 2.15 -8.32 4.87
CA ARG A 92 2.82 -9.43 5.56
C ARG A 92 2.18 -9.67 6.91
N ALA A 93 1.99 -10.95 7.25
CA ALA A 93 1.58 -11.34 8.60
C ALA A 93 2.84 -11.54 9.43
N HIS A 94 2.93 -10.81 10.53
CA HIS A 94 4.08 -10.83 11.44
C HIS A 94 3.71 -11.57 12.71
N ASN A 95 4.44 -12.65 13.00
CA ASN A 95 4.29 -13.39 14.24
C ASN A 95 5.15 -12.70 15.31
N VAL A 96 4.49 -12.14 16.33
CA VAL A 96 5.19 -11.35 17.35
C VAL A 96 6.10 -12.19 18.25
N TYR A 97 5.82 -13.49 18.36
CA TYR A 97 6.64 -14.39 19.19
C TYR A 97 7.96 -14.76 18.54
N THR A 98 7.96 -14.95 17.23
CA THR A 98 9.13 -15.41 16.49
C THR A 98 9.79 -14.34 15.63
N GLY A 99 9.06 -13.23 15.37
CA GLY A 99 9.51 -12.20 14.44
C GLY A 99 9.38 -12.59 12.97
N ARG A 100 8.90 -13.80 12.69
CA ARG A 100 8.77 -14.28 11.31
C ARG A 100 7.65 -13.56 10.60
N GLN A 101 7.91 -13.14 9.37
CA GLN A 101 6.93 -12.51 8.50
C GLN A 101 6.67 -13.38 7.28
N THR A 102 5.40 -13.50 6.89
CA THR A 102 5.00 -14.23 5.69
C THR A 102 4.16 -13.33 4.81
N SER A 103 4.42 -13.36 3.50
CA SER A 103 3.64 -12.57 2.55
C SER A 103 2.22 -13.11 2.45
N VAL A 104 1.25 -12.22 2.61
CA VAL A 104 -0.18 -12.53 2.52
C VAL A 104 -0.73 -12.13 1.17
N LEU A 105 -0.31 -10.96 0.68
CA LEU A 105 -0.86 -10.35 -0.53
C LEU A 105 0.17 -9.39 -1.11
N THR A 106 0.29 -9.40 -2.43
CA THR A 106 1.08 -8.42 -3.16
C THR A 106 0.22 -7.91 -4.32
N THR A 107 0.15 -6.61 -4.51
CA THR A 107 -0.62 -6.04 -5.61
C THR A 107 -0.09 -4.65 -5.98
N ASN A 108 -0.48 -4.18 -7.15
CA ASN A 108 -0.25 -2.79 -7.57
C ASN A 108 -1.54 -2.02 -7.43
N ILE A 109 -1.44 -0.79 -6.90
CA ILE A 109 -2.56 0.14 -6.87
C ILE A 109 -2.13 1.42 -7.58
N LYS A 110 -2.98 1.89 -8.48
CA LYS A 110 -2.77 3.15 -9.20
C LYS A 110 -3.61 4.25 -8.56
N PHE A 111 -2.96 5.36 -8.22
CA PHE A 111 -3.60 6.55 -7.68
C PHE A 111 -3.45 7.69 -8.67
N VAL A 112 -4.47 8.53 -8.77
CA VAL A 112 -4.51 9.67 -9.68
C VAL A 112 -4.59 10.94 -8.89
N ARG A 113 -3.79 11.95 -9.30
CA ARG A 113 -3.87 13.28 -8.72
C ARG A 113 -5.06 14.01 -9.32
N ILE A 114 -5.88 14.59 -8.45
CA ILE A 114 -7.06 15.36 -8.86
C ILE A 114 -6.99 16.78 -8.33
N ASP A 115 -7.68 17.70 -9.02
CA ASP A 115 -7.86 19.07 -8.57
C ASP A 115 -9.11 19.20 -7.69
N GLU A 116 -9.46 20.43 -7.35
CA GLU A 116 -10.62 20.72 -6.49
C GLU A 116 -11.93 20.25 -7.07
N ASN A 117 -12.00 20.17 -8.40
CA ASN A 117 -13.21 19.77 -9.12
C ASN A 117 -13.27 18.26 -9.37
N GLY A 118 -12.23 17.52 -8.97
CA GLY A 118 -12.15 16.08 -9.20
C GLY A 118 -11.56 15.70 -10.55
N ASP A 119 -11.03 16.66 -11.30
CA ASP A 119 -10.40 16.38 -12.59
C ASP A 119 -8.95 15.97 -12.42
N ALA A 120 -8.51 15.00 -13.23
CA ALA A 120 -7.13 14.53 -13.19
C ALA A 120 -6.16 15.62 -13.64
N ILE A 121 -5.12 15.86 -12.86
CA ILE A 121 -4.07 16.83 -13.20
C ILE A 121 -2.70 16.18 -13.08
N PRO A 122 -1.69 16.67 -13.81
CA PRO A 122 -0.36 16.07 -13.81
C PRO A 122 0.31 16.09 -12.44
N ILE A 123 1.02 15.02 -12.13
CA ILE A 123 1.91 14.97 -10.98
C ILE A 123 3.10 15.88 -11.29
N SER A 124 3.53 16.67 -10.30
CA SER A 124 4.56 17.68 -10.54
C SER A 124 5.90 17.05 -10.95
N ASP A 125 6.61 17.74 -11.85
CA ASP A 125 7.94 17.31 -12.27
C ASP A 125 8.92 17.31 -11.10
N ARG A 126 8.73 18.23 -10.16
CA ARG A 126 9.55 18.27 -8.94
C ARG A 126 9.51 16.95 -8.19
N VAL A 127 8.33 16.38 -8.04
CA VAL A 127 8.15 15.09 -7.34
C VAL A 127 8.84 13.98 -8.10
N LYS A 128 8.63 13.91 -9.42
CA LYS A 128 9.23 12.87 -10.26
C LYS A 128 10.75 12.96 -10.26
N ASN A 129 11.30 14.17 -10.34
CA ASN A 129 12.75 14.40 -10.34
C ASN A 129 13.37 14.09 -8.99
N LYS A 130 12.70 14.43 -7.90
CA LYS A 130 13.16 14.14 -6.54
C LYS A 130 13.37 12.64 -6.34
N LEU A 131 12.43 11.81 -6.82
CA LEU A 131 12.53 10.37 -6.68
C LEU A 131 13.60 9.77 -7.58
N ASN A 132 13.79 10.31 -8.77
CA ASN A 132 14.86 9.88 -9.67
C ASN A 132 16.24 10.16 -9.07
N GLN A 133 16.42 11.32 -8.45
CA GLN A 133 17.69 11.67 -7.78
C GLN A 133 17.97 10.73 -6.61
N ASN A 134 16.97 10.44 -5.80
CA ASN A 134 17.14 9.51 -4.67
C ASN A 134 17.45 8.10 -5.14
N LYS A 135 16.96 7.74 -6.31
CA LYS A 135 17.18 6.42 -6.88
C LYS A 135 18.61 6.24 -7.39
N ASP A 136 19.24 7.33 -7.81
CA ASP A 136 20.60 7.31 -8.35
C ASP A 136 21.66 7.35 -7.24
N GLU A 137 21.26 7.66 -6.02
CA GLU A 137 22.13 7.60 -4.85
C GLU A 137 22.14 6.18 -4.27
#